data_500d843cb5e7b9f8224b1e79974cc7b0
#
_entry.id   500d843cb5e7b9f8224b1e79974cc7b0
#
_cell.length_a   1.000
_cell.length_b   1.000
_cell.length_c   1.000
_cell.angle_alpha   90.00
_cell.angle_beta   90.00
_cell.angle_gamma   90.00
#
_symmetry.space_group_name_H-M   'P 1'
#
loop_
_entity.id
_entity.type
_entity.pdbx_description
1 polymer ?
#
loop_
_entity_poly.entity_id
_entity_poly.type
_entity_poly.pdbx_seq_one_letter_code
_entity_poly.pdbx_strand_id
1 'polypeptide(L)'
;MRRVALAVASLSFAVMAMAEESSLDCDNAMTTLEINQCAAMQLESAQTELSQYVEASVSHHADNSELVAAIEDSQQTWEAYVAAQCDAVHAQWSEGSIRGMMALTCKTELTQQRTHTVWAAFLTTMDDTPPVLPEPSF
;
A
#
# COMPACT_ATOMS: atom_id res chain seq x y z
N MET A 1 19.14 55.13 -43.08
CA MET A 1 19.59 53.72 -43.16
C MET A 1 19.11 52.99 -41.91
N ARG A 2 17.95 52.33 -41.96
CA ARG A 2 17.35 51.57 -40.85
C ARG A 2 17.78 50.08 -41.02
N ARG A 3 18.53 49.60 -40.05
CA ARG A 3 18.88 48.14 -39.96
C ARG A 3 17.76 47.39 -39.20
N VAL A 4 17.04 46.50 -39.89
CA VAL A 4 16.07 45.58 -39.31
C VAL A 4 16.83 44.36 -38.90
N ALA A 5 16.83 44.06 -37.59
CA ALA A 5 17.36 42.81 -37.04
C ALA A 5 16.24 41.79 -36.99
N LEU A 6 16.37 40.69 -37.74
CA LEU A 6 15.48 39.53 -37.64
C LEU A 6 15.94 38.65 -36.47
N ALA A 7 15.08 38.54 -35.47
CA ALA A 7 15.24 37.57 -34.40
C ALA A 7 14.66 36.22 -34.84
N VAL A 8 15.52 35.21 -34.96
CA VAL A 8 15.12 33.83 -35.23
C VAL A 8 14.80 33.17 -33.86
N ALA A 9 13.52 32.92 -33.61
CA ALA A 9 13.07 32.17 -32.42
C ALA A 9 13.20 30.66 -32.74
N SER A 10 14.18 30.01 -32.10
CA SER A 10 14.34 28.56 -32.14
C SER A 10 13.34 27.91 -31.18
N LEU A 11 12.30 27.25 -31.74
CA LEU A 11 11.41 26.37 -30.95
C LEU A 11 12.15 25.06 -30.68
N SER A 12 12.58 24.87 -29.44
CA SER A 12 13.06 23.58 -28.97
C SER A 12 11.86 22.70 -28.58
N PHE A 13 11.56 21.71 -29.42
CA PHE A 13 10.62 20.64 -29.08
C PHE A 13 11.28 19.71 -28.08
N ALA A 14 10.84 19.80 -26.81
CA ALA A 14 11.14 18.76 -25.82
C ALA A 14 10.29 17.54 -26.14
N VAL A 15 10.91 16.50 -26.68
CA VAL A 15 10.32 15.15 -26.80
C VAL A 15 10.27 14.58 -25.40
N MET A 16 9.11 14.60 -24.76
CA MET A 16 8.86 13.78 -23.57
C MET A 16 8.85 12.32 -24.02
N ALA A 17 9.90 11.59 -23.72
CA ALA A 17 9.90 10.14 -23.76
C ALA A 17 8.91 9.67 -22.70
N MET A 18 7.70 9.28 -23.14
CA MET A 18 6.82 8.46 -22.32
C MET A 18 7.53 7.11 -22.17
N ALA A 19 8.06 6.83 -20.98
CA ALA A 19 8.42 5.47 -20.62
C ALA A 19 7.11 4.68 -20.67
N GLU A 20 6.98 3.74 -21.61
CA GLU A 20 5.97 2.70 -21.54
C GLU A 20 6.30 1.90 -20.27
N GLU A 21 5.56 2.15 -19.19
CA GLU A 21 5.45 1.19 -18.10
C GLU A 21 4.82 -0.06 -18.71
N SER A 22 5.67 -1.04 -19.04
CA SER A 22 5.19 -2.37 -19.37
C SER A 22 4.46 -2.87 -18.15
N SER A 23 3.12 -2.92 -18.22
CA SER A 23 2.30 -3.47 -17.15
C SER A 23 2.74 -4.92 -16.92
N LEU A 24 3.26 -5.21 -15.73
CA LEU A 24 3.68 -6.56 -15.36
C LEU A 24 2.44 -7.47 -15.36
N ASP A 25 2.49 -8.57 -16.11
CA ASP A 25 1.43 -9.59 -16.14
C ASP A 25 1.64 -10.56 -14.98
N CYS A 26 0.93 -10.30 -13.88
CA CYS A 26 1.05 -11.11 -12.67
C CYS A 26 0.38 -12.50 -12.80
N ASP A 27 -0.55 -12.68 -13.72
CA ASP A 27 -1.19 -13.96 -13.95
C ASP A 27 -0.24 -14.96 -14.66
N ASN A 28 0.76 -14.44 -15.36
CA ASN A 28 1.76 -15.22 -16.09
C ASN A 28 3.19 -14.98 -15.59
N ALA A 29 3.38 -14.47 -14.38
CA ALA A 29 4.70 -14.24 -13.78
C ALA A 29 5.43 -15.60 -13.58
N MET A 30 6.58 -15.79 -14.24
CA MET A 30 7.33 -17.05 -14.22
C MET A 30 8.73 -16.90 -13.63
N THR A 31 9.29 -15.71 -13.64
CA THR A 31 10.63 -15.48 -13.08
C THR A 31 10.53 -15.05 -11.62
N THR A 32 11.57 -15.34 -10.83
CA THR A 32 11.64 -14.91 -9.43
C THR A 32 11.51 -13.37 -9.32
N LEU A 33 12.01 -12.63 -10.28
CA LEU A 33 11.90 -11.17 -10.31
C LEU A 33 10.43 -10.74 -10.48
N GLU A 34 9.73 -11.27 -11.49
CA GLU A 34 8.32 -10.97 -11.75
C GLU A 34 7.44 -11.36 -10.56
N ILE A 35 7.63 -12.56 -10.02
CA ILE A 35 6.89 -13.04 -8.84
C ILE A 35 7.08 -12.11 -7.64
N ASN A 36 8.31 -11.66 -7.36
CA ASN A 36 8.56 -10.72 -6.28
C ASN A 36 7.95 -9.33 -6.56
N GLN A 37 7.97 -8.87 -7.80
CA GLN A 37 7.33 -7.60 -8.17
C GLN A 37 5.81 -7.68 -7.99
N CYS A 38 5.18 -8.77 -8.43
CA CYS A 38 3.74 -8.99 -8.22
C CYS A 38 3.37 -9.05 -6.73
N ALA A 39 4.16 -9.75 -5.91
CA ALA A 39 3.94 -9.80 -4.47
C ALA A 39 4.11 -8.41 -3.81
N ALA A 40 5.05 -7.60 -4.30
CA ALA A 40 5.23 -6.22 -3.81
C ALA A 40 4.02 -5.33 -4.17
N MET A 41 3.48 -5.46 -5.38
CA MET A 41 2.27 -4.72 -5.79
C MET A 41 1.04 -5.12 -4.97
N GLN A 42 0.88 -6.41 -4.65
CA GLN A 42 -0.19 -6.89 -3.78
C GLN A 42 -0.07 -6.30 -2.36
N LEU A 43 1.16 -6.24 -1.81
CA LEU A 43 1.40 -5.62 -0.53
C LEU A 43 1.08 -4.12 -0.54
N GLU A 44 1.50 -3.39 -1.57
CA GLU A 44 1.20 -1.96 -1.73
C GLU A 44 -0.32 -1.69 -1.78
N SER A 45 -1.06 -2.51 -2.52
CA SER A 45 -2.52 -2.45 -2.56
C SER A 45 -3.15 -2.68 -1.18
N ALA A 46 -2.73 -3.72 -0.47
CA ALA A 46 -3.22 -4.03 0.87
C ALA A 46 -2.89 -2.91 1.88
N GLN A 47 -1.69 -2.33 1.82
CA GLN A 47 -1.28 -1.22 2.67
C GLN A 47 -2.09 0.05 2.39
N THR A 48 -2.38 0.33 1.12
CA THR A 48 -3.24 1.46 0.72
C THR A 48 -4.64 1.29 1.28
N GLU A 49 -5.21 0.10 1.19
CA GLU A 49 -6.52 -0.20 1.76
C GLU A 49 -6.51 -0.06 3.28
N LEU A 50 -5.53 -0.65 3.98
CA LEU A 50 -5.40 -0.50 5.45
C LEU A 50 -5.35 0.97 5.86
N SER A 51 -4.57 1.81 5.15
CA SER A 51 -4.49 3.25 5.45
C SER A 51 -5.86 3.91 5.37
N GLN A 52 -6.68 3.59 4.37
CA GLN A 52 -8.04 4.14 4.24
C GLN A 52 -8.93 3.76 5.43
N TYR A 53 -8.85 2.51 5.91
CA TYR A 53 -9.64 2.05 7.05
C TYR A 53 -9.18 2.66 8.38
N VAL A 54 -7.87 2.83 8.58
CA VAL A 54 -7.31 3.52 9.75
C VAL A 54 -7.71 4.99 9.76
N GLU A 55 -7.57 5.69 8.63
CA GLU A 55 -7.97 7.10 8.48
C GLU A 55 -9.47 7.30 8.72
N ALA A 56 -10.30 6.41 8.18
CA ALA A 56 -11.74 6.43 8.42
C ALA A 56 -12.06 6.23 9.92
N SER A 57 -11.35 5.32 10.59
CA SER A 57 -11.53 5.08 12.04
C SER A 57 -11.17 6.30 12.87
N VAL A 58 -10.02 6.92 12.60
CA VAL A 58 -9.60 8.16 13.27
C VAL A 58 -10.60 9.30 13.02
N SER A 59 -11.07 9.46 11.78
CA SER A 59 -12.03 10.48 11.42
C SER A 59 -13.41 10.26 12.06
N HIS A 60 -13.86 9.00 12.12
CA HIS A 60 -15.15 8.64 12.73
C HIS A 60 -15.19 8.91 14.23
N HIS A 61 -14.07 8.76 14.91
CA HIS A 61 -13.93 8.97 16.35
C HIS A 61 -13.23 10.27 16.73
N ALA A 62 -13.21 11.27 15.84
CA ALA A 62 -12.45 12.52 16.01
C ALA A 62 -12.84 13.35 17.27
N ASP A 63 -14.03 13.16 17.80
CA ASP A 63 -14.53 13.77 19.03
C ASP A 63 -14.01 13.08 20.31
N ASN A 64 -13.39 11.91 20.19
CA ASN A 64 -12.78 11.14 21.30
C ASN A 64 -11.27 11.02 21.13
N SER A 65 -10.55 12.04 21.57
CA SER A 65 -9.07 12.10 21.41
C SER A 65 -8.32 10.96 22.11
N GLU A 66 -8.87 10.38 23.20
CA GLU A 66 -8.26 9.25 23.86
C GLU A 66 -8.34 7.98 23.01
N LEU A 67 -9.51 7.74 22.39
CA LEU A 67 -9.69 6.61 21.49
C LEU A 67 -8.85 6.77 20.20
N VAL A 68 -8.78 7.98 19.63
CA VAL A 68 -7.93 8.27 18.47
C VAL A 68 -6.47 7.95 18.78
N ALA A 69 -5.93 8.43 19.91
CA ALA A 69 -4.56 8.12 20.32
C ALA A 69 -4.33 6.60 20.51
N ALA A 70 -5.31 5.88 21.06
CA ALA A 70 -5.22 4.43 21.24
C ALA A 70 -5.24 3.67 19.89
N ILE A 71 -6.03 4.12 18.91
CA ILE A 71 -6.04 3.55 17.54
C ILE A 71 -4.67 3.73 16.89
N GLU A 72 -4.10 4.94 16.93
CA GLU A 72 -2.79 5.26 16.36
C GLU A 72 -1.65 4.44 17.03
N ASP A 73 -1.63 4.35 18.37
CA ASP A 73 -0.65 3.56 19.11
C ASP A 73 -0.76 2.06 18.78
N SER A 74 -1.98 1.54 18.68
CA SER A 74 -2.21 0.16 18.28
C SER A 74 -1.73 -0.13 16.85
N GLN A 75 -1.86 0.84 15.94
CA GLN A 75 -1.37 0.73 14.56
C GLN A 75 0.16 0.69 14.53
N GLN A 76 0.82 1.59 15.24
CA GLN A 76 2.28 1.60 15.34
C GLN A 76 2.84 0.29 15.93
N THR A 77 2.21 -0.22 16.98
CA THR A 77 2.61 -1.49 17.61
C THR A 77 2.43 -2.66 16.64
N TRP A 78 1.33 -2.68 15.90
CA TRP A 78 1.08 -3.70 14.88
C TRP A 78 2.12 -3.66 13.75
N GLU A 79 2.51 -2.48 13.27
CA GLU A 79 3.56 -2.33 12.25
C GLU A 79 4.89 -2.94 12.72
N ALA A 80 5.28 -2.70 13.96
CA ALA A 80 6.47 -3.29 14.55
C ALA A 80 6.37 -4.83 14.63
N TYR A 81 5.19 -5.36 14.98
CA TYR A 81 4.94 -6.81 14.98
C TYR A 81 5.06 -7.40 13.56
N VAL A 82 4.44 -6.79 12.55
CA VAL A 82 4.50 -7.28 11.16
C VAL A 82 5.94 -7.31 10.66
N ALA A 83 6.72 -6.26 10.94
CA ALA A 83 8.11 -6.22 10.55
C ALA A 83 8.88 -7.41 11.16
N ALA A 84 8.81 -7.59 12.48
CA ALA A 84 9.51 -8.67 13.18
C ALA A 84 9.04 -10.07 12.73
N GLN A 85 7.73 -10.28 12.58
CA GLN A 85 7.17 -11.56 12.16
C GLN A 85 7.60 -11.94 10.74
N CYS A 86 7.50 -11.01 9.79
CA CYS A 86 7.81 -11.32 8.40
C CYS A 86 9.33 -11.33 8.10
N ASP A 87 10.15 -10.65 8.92
CA ASP A 87 11.60 -10.82 8.92
C ASP A 87 12.00 -12.23 9.39
N ALA A 88 11.30 -12.80 10.37
CA ALA A 88 11.48 -14.20 10.76
C ALA A 88 11.09 -15.17 9.64
N VAL A 89 10.00 -14.90 8.90
CA VAL A 89 9.63 -15.67 7.69
C VAL A 89 10.72 -15.59 6.63
N HIS A 90 11.25 -14.38 6.35
CA HIS A 90 12.36 -14.20 5.41
C HIS A 90 13.59 -15.02 5.83
N ALA A 91 13.94 -15.02 7.12
CA ALA A 91 15.06 -15.80 7.64
C ALA A 91 14.82 -17.33 7.55
N GLN A 92 13.59 -17.79 7.75
CA GLN A 92 13.21 -19.20 7.61
C GLN A 92 13.50 -19.71 6.18
N TRP A 93 13.34 -18.87 5.17
CA TRP A 93 13.56 -19.21 3.76
C TRP A 93 14.92 -18.74 3.22
N SER A 94 15.90 -18.50 4.10
CA SER A 94 17.21 -17.89 3.77
C SER A 94 17.96 -18.60 2.63
N GLU A 95 17.86 -19.93 2.53
CA GLU A 95 18.52 -20.74 1.51
C GLU A 95 17.77 -20.74 0.15
N GLY A 96 16.56 -20.20 0.08
CA GLY A 96 15.71 -20.24 -1.12
C GLY A 96 15.65 -18.92 -1.87
N SER A 97 15.52 -19.00 -3.22
CA SER A 97 15.27 -17.82 -4.07
C SER A 97 13.90 -17.19 -3.83
N ILE A 98 12.96 -17.90 -3.19
CA ILE A 98 11.59 -17.44 -2.91
C ILE A 98 11.47 -16.64 -1.61
N ARG A 99 12.54 -16.46 -0.82
CA ARG A 99 12.49 -15.81 0.49
C ARG A 99 11.86 -14.41 0.46
N GLY A 100 12.11 -13.66 -0.62
CA GLY A 100 11.52 -12.33 -0.82
C GLY A 100 10.00 -12.39 -0.96
N MET A 101 9.51 -13.27 -1.85
CA MET A 101 8.08 -13.51 -2.04
C MET A 101 7.41 -13.97 -0.74
N MET A 102 8.00 -14.91 0.01
CA MET A 102 7.46 -15.41 1.27
C MET A 102 7.30 -14.30 2.33
N ALA A 103 8.28 -13.39 2.44
CA ALA A 103 8.20 -12.25 3.33
C ALA A 103 7.12 -11.23 2.90
N LEU A 104 7.01 -10.96 1.59
CA LEU A 104 6.00 -10.06 1.04
C LEU A 104 4.58 -10.63 1.24
N THR A 105 4.38 -11.92 0.97
CA THR A 105 3.10 -12.60 1.21
C THR A 105 2.71 -12.55 2.69
N CYS A 106 3.65 -12.84 3.60
CA CYS A 106 3.42 -12.69 5.04
C CYS A 106 2.92 -11.28 5.40
N LYS A 107 3.56 -10.24 4.87
CA LYS A 107 3.15 -8.85 5.10
C LYS A 107 1.75 -8.56 4.53
N THR A 108 1.46 -9.04 3.33
CA THR A 108 0.15 -8.86 2.70
C THR A 108 -0.96 -9.49 3.52
N GLU A 109 -0.82 -10.75 3.92
CA GLU A 109 -1.81 -11.47 4.72
C GLU A 109 -2.08 -10.79 6.07
N LEU A 110 -1.03 -10.38 6.78
CA LEU A 110 -1.18 -9.67 8.04
C LEU A 110 -1.82 -8.29 7.86
N THR A 111 -1.52 -7.59 6.76
CA THR A 111 -2.13 -6.30 6.43
C THR A 111 -3.62 -6.44 6.16
N GLN A 112 -4.04 -7.44 5.38
CA GLN A 112 -5.44 -7.74 5.12
C GLN A 112 -6.20 -8.11 6.41
N GLN A 113 -5.63 -8.96 7.24
CA GLN A 113 -6.20 -9.29 8.56
C GLN A 113 -6.35 -8.05 9.45
N ARG A 114 -5.36 -7.14 9.42
CA ARG A 114 -5.43 -5.88 10.17
C ARG A 114 -6.55 -4.98 9.67
N THR A 115 -6.72 -4.86 8.35
CA THR A 115 -7.80 -4.07 7.74
C THR A 115 -9.17 -4.54 8.25
N HIS A 116 -9.42 -5.85 8.22
CA HIS A 116 -10.66 -6.42 8.75
C HIS A 116 -10.79 -6.17 10.26
N THR A 117 -9.71 -6.30 11.03
CA THR A 117 -9.73 -6.04 12.49
C THR A 117 -10.08 -4.59 12.79
N VAL A 118 -9.50 -3.64 12.05
CA VAL A 118 -9.79 -2.20 12.19
C VAL A 118 -11.25 -1.92 11.84
N TRP A 119 -11.73 -2.47 10.74
CA TRP A 119 -13.13 -2.35 10.33
C TRP A 119 -14.08 -2.87 11.39
N ALA A 120 -13.89 -4.11 11.85
CA ALA A 120 -14.77 -4.75 12.83
C ALA A 120 -14.78 -4.04 14.19
N ALA A 121 -13.62 -3.49 14.61
CA ALA A 121 -13.49 -2.85 15.91
C ALA A 121 -13.97 -1.40 15.95
N PHE A 122 -13.79 -0.64 14.87
CA PHE A 122 -13.92 0.81 14.92
C PHE A 122 -14.89 1.41 13.89
N LEU A 123 -15.32 0.64 12.88
CA LEU A 123 -16.17 1.12 11.80
C LEU A 123 -17.54 0.42 11.73
N THR A 124 -17.79 -0.49 12.66
CA THR A 124 -19.09 -1.17 12.84
C THR A 124 -19.72 -0.81 14.18
N THR A 125 -21.01 -1.03 14.30
CA THR A 125 -21.77 -0.89 15.55
C THR A 125 -22.42 -2.22 15.92
N MET A 126 -22.87 -2.36 17.17
CA MET A 126 -23.55 -3.58 17.67
C MET A 126 -25.06 -3.59 17.33
N ASP A 127 -25.56 -2.55 16.69
CA ASP A 127 -26.94 -2.42 16.24
C ASP A 127 -27.05 -2.56 14.70
N ASP A 128 -28.23 -2.31 14.16
CA ASP A 128 -28.51 -2.39 12.72
C ASP A 128 -28.00 -1.17 11.93
N THR A 129 -27.18 -0.30 12.53
CA THR A 129 -26.59 0.84 11.83
C THR A 129 -25.57 0.34 10.78
N PRO A 130 -25.66 0.79 9.52
CA PRO A 130 -24.69 0.40 8.51
C PRO A 130 -23.27 0.80 8.92
N PRO A 131 -22.25 -0.03 8.62
CA PRO A 131 -20.85 0.29 8.91
C PRO A 131 -20.40 1.54 8.15
N VAL A 132 -19.40 2.24 8.69
CA VAL A 132 -18.84 3.47 8.10
C VAL A 132 -18.19 3.21 6.73
N LEU A 133 -17.53 2.06 6.58
CA LEU A 133 -17.04 1.54 5.31
C LEU A 133 -17.57 0.12 5.09
N PRO A 134 -17.62 -0.37 3.83
CA PRO A 134 -17.93 -1.76 3.54
C PRO A 134 -16.97 -2.71 4.26
N GLU A 135 -17.41 -3.96 4.49
CA GLU A 135 -16.49 -5.02 4.93
C GLU A 135 -15.40 -5.24 3.90
N PRO A 136 -14.09 -5.22 4.29
CA PRO A 136 -13.01 -5.47 3.34
C PRO A 136 -13.07 -6.91 2.80
N SER A 137 -12.82 -7.08 1.51
CA SER A 137 -12.80 -8.37 0.82
C SER A 137 -11.46 -8.60 0.14
N PHE A 138 -10.83 -9.77 0.34
CA PHE A 138 -9.48 -10.12 -0.14
C PHE A 138 -9.49 -11.39 -0.98
#